data_21ada575a13c0f6c45e8df8041e7fd65
#
_entry.id   21ada575a13c0f6c45e8df8041e7fd65
#
_cell.length_a   1.000
_cell.length_b   1.000
_cell.length_c   1.000
_cell.angle_alpha   90.00
_cell.angle_beta   90.00
_cell.angle_gamma   90.00
#
_symmetry.space_group_name_H-M   'P 1'
#
loop_
_entity.id
_entity.type
_entity.pdbx_description
1 polymer ?
#
loop_
_entity_poly.entity_id
_entity_poly.type
_entity_poly.pdbx_seq_one_letter_code
_entity_poly.pdbx_strand_id
1 'polypeptide(L)'
;MKKLLGIIVLSLFIPTYALAWCSEPRAPSAPSTYSKPSKPSVPFCVNEFSNTHTCDDWTINSYNSDLDRYSYEVDDYQRSLQSYVNDAQYFAREALEYANCEIRNLN
;
A
#
# COMPACT_ATOMS: atom_id res chain seq x y z
N MET A 1 -30.61 54.10 -48.08
CA MET A 1 -31.05 52.78 -47.51
C MET A 1 -29.88 51.86 -47.38
N LYS A 2 -29.42 51.70 -46.17
CA LYS A 2 -28.30 50.76 -45.84
C LYS A 2 -28.89 49.42 -45.42
N LYS A 3 -28.71 48.40 -46.24
CA LYS A 3 -29.09 47.03 -45.85
C LYS A 3 -28.02 46.46 -44.99
N LEU A 4 -28.32 46.30 -43.72
CA LEU A 4 -27.50 45.56 -42.76
C LEU A 4 -27.70 44.06 -43.03
N LEU A 5 -26.72 43.44 -43.68
CA LEU A 5 -26.62 41.98 -43.72
C LEU A 5 -26.16 41.48 -42.38
N GLY A 6 -27.10 40.92 -41.61
CA GLY A 6 -26.78 40.20 -40.39
C GLY A 6 -26.13 38.86 -40.72
N ILE A 7 -24.85 38.74 -40.43
CA ILE A 7 -24.13 37.47 -40.47
C ILE A 7 -24.52 36.69 -39.22
N ILE A 8 -25.41 35.70 -39.39
CA ILE A 8 -25.70 34.74 -38.34
C ILE A 8 -24.53 33.76 -38.31
N VAL A 9 -23.63 33.96 -37.36
CA VAL A 9 -22.57 32.97 -37.04
C VAL A 9 -23.23 31.82 -36.30
N LEU A 10 -23.57 30.77 -37.07
CA LEU A 10 -24.07 29.53 -36.48
C LEU A 10 -22.89 28.83 -35.80
N SER A 11 -22.73 29.02 -34.49
CA SER A 11 -21.75 28.30 -33.69
C SER A 11 -22.14 26.83 -33.64
N LEU A 12 -21.50 26.04 -34.49
CA LEU A 12 -21.59 24.58 -34.43
C LEU A 12 -20.93 24.13 -33.14
N PHE A 13 -21.72 23.98 -32.07
CA PHE A 13 -21.33 23.21 -30.91
C PHE A 13 -21.21 21.75 -31.34
N ILE A 14 -20.00 21.33 -31.73
CA ILE A 14 -19.68 19.92 -31.88
C ILE A 14 -19.55 19.39 -30.46
N PRO A 15 -20.45 18.49 -29.99
CA PRO A 15 -20.24 17.85 -28.73
C PRO A 15 -18.96 16.98 -28.83
N THR A 16 -17.88 17.43 -28.25
CA THR A 16 -16.73 16.59 -28.09
C THR A 16 -17.11 15.51 -27.09
N TYR A 17 -17.45 14.34 -27.60
CA TYR A 17 -17.57 13.15 -26.80
C TYR A 17 -16.17 12.87 -26.29
N ALA A 18 -15.86 13.35 -25.06
CA ALA A 18 -14.67 12.95 -24.36
C ALA A 18 -14.83 11.44 -24.10
N LEU A 19 -14.08 10.62 -24.85
CA LEU A 19 -13.93 9.23 -24.53
C LEU A 19 -13.27 9.17 -23.15
N ALA A 20 -14.08 8.97 -22.10
CA ALA A 20 -13.61 8.83 -20.75
C ALA A 20 -12.87 7.49 -20.65
N TRP A 21 -11.56 7.52 -20.68
CA TRP A 21 -10.74 6.36 -20.43
C TRP A 21 -10.88 5.96 -18.97
N CYS A 22 -11.28 4.71 -18.73
CA CYS A 22 -11.31 4.15 -17.39
C CYS A 22 -9.92 3.68 -17.03
N SER A 23 -9.38 4.17 -15.91
CA SER A 23 -8.07 3.78 -15.45
C SER A 23 -8.15 2.48 -14.66
N GLU A 24 -7.52 1.42 -15.17
CA GLU A 24 -7.42 0.16 -14.48
C GLU A 24 -6.49 0.31 -13.27
N PRO A 25 -6.95 -0.04 -12.05
CA PRO A 25 -6.12 0.09 -10.87
C PRO A 25 -5.06 -1.00 -10.80
N ARG A 26 -3.95 -0.69 -10.14
CA ARG A 26 -2.90 -1.67 -9.87
C ARG A 26 -3.09 -2.27 -8.49
N ALA A 27 -3.08 -3.60 -8.41
CA ALA A 27 -3.07 -4.29 -7.14
C ALA A 27 -1.77 -3.99 -6.37
N PRO A 28 -1.84 -3.71 -5.07
CA PRO A 28 -0.66 -3.51 -4.26
C PRO A 28 0.09 -4.82 -4.06
N SER A 29 1.39 -4.70 -3.82
CA SER A 29 2.23 -5.86 -3.51
C SER A 29 2.30 -6.05 -2.00
N ALA A 30 2.04 -7.28 -1.54
CA ALA A 30 2.25 -7.65 -0.16
C ALA A 30 3.74 -7.56 0.21
N PRO A 31 4.09 -7.27 1.47
CA PRO A 31 5.47 -7.35 1.92
C PRO A 31 6.05 -8.74 1.65
N SER A 32 7.33 -8.78 1.28
CA SER A 32 8.02 -10.04 1.03
C SER A 32 8.05 -10.90 2.29
N THR A 33 7.84 -12.22 2.13
CA THR A 33 7.99 -13.17 3.24
C THR A 33 9.43 -13.20 3.78
N TYR A 34 10.41 -12.79 2.96
CA TYR A 34 11.80 -12.64 3.39
C TYR A 34 12.00 -11.48 4.36
N SER A 35 11.11 -10.49 4.37
CA SER A 35 11.17 -9.39 5.33
C SER A 35 10.53 -9.73 6.67
N LYS A 36 9.88 -10.89 6.78
CA LYS A 36 9.33 -11.34 8.06
C LYS A 36 10.45 -11.62 9.05
N PRO A 37 10.49 -10.93 10.20
CA PRO A 37 11.56 -11.11 11.15
C PRO A 37 11.54 -12.51 11.79
N SER A 38 12.73 -13.02 12.07
CA SER A 38 12.90 -14.30 12.78
C SER A 38 13.33 -14.04 14.20
N LYS A 39 12.63 -14.64 15.14
CA LYS A 39 13.01 -14.55 16.56
C LYS A 39 14.40 -15.15 16.78
N PRO A 40 15.29 -14.46 17.52
CA PRO A 40 16.62 -15.00 17.83
C PRO A 40 16.53 -16.32 18.60
N SER A 41 17.50 -17.20 18.35
CA SER A 41 17.62 -18.44 19.12
C SER A 41 17.98 -18.12 20.57
N VAL A 42 17.26 -18.74 21.49
CA VAL A 42 17.53 -18.59 22.94
C VAL A 42 18.79 -19.35 23.29
N PRO A 43 19.82 -18.71 23.89
CA PRO A 43 20.98 -19.44 24.39
C PRO A 43 20.59 -20.47 25.46
N PHE A 44 21.27 -21.60 25.48
CA PHE A 44 20.98 -22.65 26.46
C PHE A 44 21.15 -22.20 27.91
N CYS A 45 21.96 -21.17 28.16
CA CYS A 45 22.18 -20.57 29.46
C CYS A 45 21.07 -19.62 29.94
N VAL A 46 20.04 -19.38 29.10
CA VAL A 46 18.87 -18.57 29.42
C VAL A 46 17.72 -19.47 29.81
N ASN A 47 17.10 -19.21 30.95
CA ASN A 47 15.86 -19.84 31.37
C ASN A 47 14.71 -18.83 31.20
N GLU A 48 13.94 -18.96 30.14
CA GLU A 48 12.80 -18.07 29.85
C GLU A 48 11.68 -18.20 30.90
N PHE A 49 11.55 -19.39 31.51
CA PHE A 49 10.51 -19.66 32.49
C PHE A 49 10.70 -18.86 33.79
N SER A 50 11.94 -18.78 34.26
CA SER A 50 12.27 -18.07 35.47
C SER A 50 12.82 -16.66 35.21
N ASN A 51 13.03 -16.30 33.97
CA ASN A 51 13.63 -15.03 33.52
C ASN A 51 15.03 -14.84 34.18
N THR A 52 15.82 -15.92 34.22
CA THR A 52 17.17 -15.96 34.76
C THR A 52 18.15 -16.52 33.74
N HIS A 53 19.45 -16.28 33.93
CA HIS A 53 20.48 -16.82 33.07
C HIS A 53 21.76 -17.15 33.86
N THR A 54 22.50 -18.08 33.29
CA THR A 54 23.86 -18.41 33.74
C THR A 54 24.91 -18.08 32.70
N CYS A 55 24.52 -17.28 31.67
CA CYS A 55 25.39 -16.90 30.58
C CYS A 55 26.53 -16.00 31.06
N ASP A 56 27.66 -16.06 30.35
CA ASP A 56 28.68 -15.03 30.42
C ASP A 56 28.19 -13.69 29.89
N ASP A 57 28.87 -12.61 30.23
CA ASP A 57 28.44 -11.24 29.85
C ASP A 57 28.37 -11.05 28.36
N TRP A 58 29.27 -11.64 27.58
CA TRP A 58 29.27 -11.52 26.14
C TRP A 58 28.02 -12.19 25.53
N THR A 59 27.71 -13.41 25.95
CA THR A 59 26.57 -14.17 25.44
C THR A 59 25.24 -13.47 25.76
N ILE A 60 25.06 -13.02 27.00
CA ILE A 60 23.81 -12.36 27.39
C ILE A 60 23.65 -10.99 26.72
N ASN A 61 24.70 -10.21 26.57
CA ASN A 61 24.68 -8.92 25.91
C ASN A 61 24.40 -9.08 24.41
N SER A 62 25.00 -10.09 23.78
CA SER A 62 24.73 -10.42 22.39
C SER A 62 23.26 -10.81 22.15
N TYR A 63 22.73 -11.67 23.02
CA TYR A 63 21.33 -12.08 22.97
C TYR A 63 20.37 -10.90 23.17
N ASN A 64 20.65 -10.05 24.15
CA ASN A 64 19.82 -8.85 24.38
C ASN A 64 19.85 -7.90 23.16
N SER A 65 20.99 -7.73 22.52
CA SER A 65 21.11 -6.93 21.30
C SER A 65 20.32 -7.53 20.15
N ASP A 66 20.33 -8.85 20.02
CA ASP A 66 19.54 -9.56 18.99
C ASP A 66 18.04 -9.42 19.26
N LEU A 67 17.62 -9.46 20.53
CA LEU A 67 16.21 -9.21 20.87
C LEU A 67 15.77 -7.79 20.56
N ASP A 68 16.62 -6.79 20.84
CA ASP A 68 16.32 -5.40 20.51
C ASP A 68 16.18 -5.21 18.99
N ARG A 69 17.10 -5.79 18.23
CA ARG A 69 17.03 -5.75 16.77
C ARG A 69 15.76 -6.43 16.25
N TYR A 70 15.43 -7.59 16.79
CA TYR A 70 14.20 -8.29 16.45
C TYR A 70 12.95 -7.44 16.72
N SER A 71 12.91 -6.73 17.84
CA SER A 71 11.81 -5.83 18.17
C SER A 71 11.64 -4.73 17.11
N TYR A 72 12.73 -4.12 16.66
CA TYR A 72 12.69 -3.13 15.56
C TYR A 72 12.21 -3.74 14.26
N GLU A 73 12.69 -4.93 13.92
CA GLU A 73 12.29 -5.62 12.69
C GLU A 73 10.81 -5.98 12.71
N VAL A 74 10.27 -6.38 13.86
CA VAL A 74 8.82 -6.64 14.04
C VAL A 74 8.03 -5.37 13.82
N ASP A 75 8.44 -4.25 14.42
CA ASP A 75 7.76 -2.96 14.25
C ASP A 75 7.76 -2.51 12.79
N ASP A 76 8.88 -2.64 12.10
CA ASP A 76 9.00 -2.30 10.67
C ASP A 76 8.12 -3.19 9.81
N TYR A 77 8.09 -4.48 10.10
CA TYR A 77 7.25 -5.41 9.37
C TYR A 77 5.76 -5.14 9.58
N GLN A 78 5.35 -4.83 10.82
CA GLN A 78 3.98 -4.43 11.12
C GLN A 78 3.58 -3.16 10.37
N ARG A 79 4.46 -2.17 10.27
CA ARG A 79 4.21 -0.96 9.49
C ARG A 79 4.05 -1.26 8.01
N SER A 80 4.87 -2.16 7.47
CA SER A 80 4.76 -2.61 6.07
C SER A 80 3.43 -3.31 5.82
N LEU A 81 2.97 -4.15 6.74
CA LEU A 81 1.66 -4.80 6.64
C LEU A 81 0.52 -3.79 6.73
N GLN A 82 0.62 -2.80 7.61
CA GLN A 82 -0.40 -1.75 7.72
C GLN A 82 -0.47 -0.90 6.46
N SER A 83 0.68 -0.57 5.88
CA SER A 83 0.75 0.13 4.59
C SER A 83 0.09 -0.70 3.48
N TYR A 84 0.36 -2.00 3.44
CA TYR A 84 -0.28 -2.89 2.49
C TYR A 84 -1.80 -2.94 2.65
N VAL A 85 -2.31 -2.99 3.89
CA VAL A 85 -3.76 -2.95 4.16
C VAL A 85 -4.36 -1.65 3.63
N ASN A 86 -3.73 -0.51 3.87
CA ASN A 86 -4.21 0.78 3.38
C ASN A 86 -4.21 0.83 1.84
N ASP A 87 -3.18 0.32 1.19
CA ASP A 87 -3.08 0.26 -0.26
C ASP A 87 -4.11 -0.69 -0.85
N ALA A 88 -4.39 -1.82 -0.19
CA ALA A 88 -5.42 -2.77 -0.61
C ALA A 88 -6.83 -2.17 -0.52
N GLN A 89 -7.12 -1.39 0.52
CA GLN A 89 -8.38 -0.67 0.64
C GLN A 89 -8.55 0.39 -0.46
N TYR A 90 -7.49 1.11 -0.75
CA TYR A 90 -7.48 2.08 -1.85
C TYR A 90 -7.71 1.37 -3.20
N PHE A 91 -7.01 0.26 -3.44
CA PHE A 91 -7.19 -0.55 -4.64
C PHE A 91 -8.63 -1.03 -4.79
N ALA A 92 -9.27 -1.48 -3.71
CA ALA A 92 -10.66 -1.93 -3.76
C ALA A 92 -11.61 -0.81 -4.20
N ARG A 93 -11.41 0.42 -3.72
CA ARG A 93 -12.19 1.58 -4.16
C ARG A 93 -11.95 1.91 -5.63
N GLU A 94 -10.69 1.93 -6.05
CA GLU A 94 -10.31 2.18 -7.43
C GLU A 94 -10.89 1.12 -8.39
N ALA A 95 -10.92 -0.15 -7.96
CA ALA A 95 -11.50 -1.24 -8.73
C ALA A 95 -13.00 -1.06 -8.94
N LEU A 96 -13.73 -0.61 -7.91
CA LEU A 96 -15.15 -0.30 -8.01
C LEU A 96 -15.40 0.89 -8.95
N GLU A 97 -14.60 1.93 -8.85
CA GLU A 97 -14.70 3.10 -9.73
C GLU A 97 -14.41 2.72 -11.19
N TYR A 98 -13.39 1.89 -11.41
CA TYR A 98 -13.06 1.36 -12.72
C TYR A 98 -14.23 0.56 -13.32
N ALA A 99 -14.78 -0.39 -12.56
CA ALA A 99 -15.90 -1.21 -13.03
C ALA A 99 -17.13 -0.36 -13.35
N ASN A 100 -17.46 0.63 -12.52
CA ASN A 100 -18.57 1.54 -12.75
C ASN A 100 -18.33 2.43 -13.98
N CYS A 101 -17.10 2.86 -14.19
CA CYS A 101 -16.71 3.61 -15.39
C CYS A 101 -16.91 2.78 -16.65
N GLU A 102 -16.45 1.53 -16.67
CA GLU A 102 -16.64 0.62 -17.80
C GLU A 102 -18.13 0.36 -18.10
N ILE A 103 -18.93 0.16 -17.06
CA ILE A 103 -20.38 -0.03 -17.19
C ILE A 103 -21.02 1.19 -17.84
N ARG A 104 -20.66 2.41 -17.41
CA ARG A 104 -21.19 3.63 -18.02
C ARG A 104 -20.82 3.77 -19.49
N ASN A 105 -19.64 3.28 -19.88
CA ASN A 105 -19.19 3.36 -21.28
C ASN A 105 -19.83 2.32 -22.20
N LEU A 106 -20.56 1.35 -21.66
CA LEU A 106 -21.33 0.39 -22.45
C LEU A 106 -22.65 0.97 -22.99
N ASN A 107 -23.07 2.06 -22.43
CA ASN A 107 -24.30 2.78 -22.85
C ASN A 107 -23.91 3.98 -23.74
#